data_861cb17b8d58291c2db6cc958e2e2ac6
#
_entry.id   861cb17b8d58291c2db6cc958e2e2ac6
#
_cell.length_a   1.000
_cell.length_b   1.000
_cell.length_c   1.000
_cell.angle_alpha   90.00
_cell.angle_beta   90.00
_cell.angle_gamma   90.00
#
_symmetry.space_group_name_H-M   'P 1'
#
loop_
_entity.id
_entity.type
_entity.pdbx_description
1 polymer ?
#
loop_
_entity_poly.entity_id
_entity_poly.type
_entity_poly.pdbx_seq_one_letter_code
_entity_poly.pdbx_strand_id
1 'polypeptide(L)'
;MVSQLCRFANEDKPFIHPIIKAIILHFMISFLHPFVDGNGRTARSVFYWYMLKKGYWLTEYLSISRVIFKGKDQYEKAFLYTEQDDYDLGYFVTYNLKVMRQAFDEFKNYLDRKSRENSALMEYRIPGLNERQVQILRICTEKPSSMFTSREMETRFNVSVKTARSDLEGLVEAGLLETVPINRRLKGYARSRDFETRLEEIRGN
;
A
#
# COMPACT_ATOMS: atom_id res chain seq x y z
N MET A 1 -20.25 13.25 31.08
CA MET A 1 -20.09 13.23 29.62
C MET A 1 -19.22 12.08 29.15
N VAL A 2 -17.92 11.94 29.51
CA VAL A 2 -17.07 10.81 29.08
C VAL A 2 -17.65 9.45 29.49
N SER A 3 -18.14 9.31 30.74
CA SER A 3 -18.79 8.07 31.21
C SER A 3 -20.04 7.67 30.38
N GLN A 4 -20.81 8.65 29.91
CA GLN A 4 -21.94 8.41 29.02
C GLN A 4 -21.49 7.95 27.64
N LEU A 5 -20.40 8.52 27.13
CA LEU A 5 -19.78 8.07 25.86
C LEU A 5 -19.29 6.62 25.94
N CYS A 6 -18.63 6.28 27.07
CA CYS A 6 -18.19 4.89 27.31
C CYS A 6 -19.38 3.92 27.40
N ARG A 7 -20.48 4.34 28.06
CA ARG A 7 -21.72 3.58 28.12
C ARG A 7 -22.28 3.38 26.72
N PHE A 8 -22.45 4.46 25.96
CA PHE A 8 -22.94 4.41 24.56
C PHE A 8 -22.10 3.47 23.70
N ALA A 9 -20.75 3.48 23.84
CA ALA A 9 -19.88 2.57 23.09
C ALA A 9 -20.07 1.08 23.42
N ASN A 10 -20.59 0.76 24.62
CA ASN A 10 -20.75 -0.62 25.10
C ASN A 10 -22.19 -1.13 25.08
N GLU A 11 -23.18 -0.26 24.99
CA GLU A 11 -24.60 -0.64 24.90
C GLU A 11 -24.97 -0.94 23.45
N ASP A 12 -25.68 -2.05 23.21
CA ASP A 12 -26.14 -2.43 21.87
C ASP A 12 -27.64 -2.13 21.64
N LYS A 13 -28.30 -1.45 22.60
CA LYS A 13 -29.72 -1.04 22.48
C LYS A 13 -29.86 0.47 22.70
N PRO A 14 -30.64 1.19 21.86
CA PRO A 14 -31.22 0.71 20.61
C PRO A 14 -30.16 0.32 19.57
N PHE A 15 -30.51 -0.53 18.61
CA PHE A 15 -29.58 -0.94 17.56
C PHE A 15 -29.19 0.24 16.67
N ILE A 16 -27.89 0.48 16.60
CA ILE A 16 -27.28 1.42 15.65
C ILE A 16 -26.24 0.64 14.86
N HIS A 17 -26.27 0.77 13.53
CA HIS A 17 -25.30 0.08 12.67
C HIS A 17 -23.86 0.41 13.12
N PRO A 18 -22.96 -0.58 13.26
CA PRO A 18 -21.63 -0.36 13.83
C PRO A 18 -20.80 0.75 13.17
N ILE A 19 -20.86 0.87 11.84
CA ILE A 19 -20.18 1.94 11.11
C ILE A 19 -20.69 3.32 11.56
N ILE A 20 -22.02 3.48 11.64
CA ILE A 20 -22.63 4.74 12.07
C ILE A 20 -22.26 5.05 13.52
N LYS A 21 -22.30 4.05 14.38
CA LYS A 21 -21.92 4.21 15.79
C LYS A 21 -20.45 4.59 15.97
N ALA A 22 -19.56 4.00 15.17
CA ALA A 22 -18.14 4.39 15.14
C ALA A 22 -17.95 5.87 14.72
N ILE A 23 -18.72 6.32 13.72
CA ILE A 23 -18.69 7.71 13.25
C ILE A 23 -19.23 8.65 14.34
N ILE A 24 -20.32 8.28 15.02
CA ILE A 24 -20.86 9.06 16.16
C ILE A 24 -19.82 9.17 17.27
N LEU A 25 -19.15 8.07 17.64
CA LEU A 25 -18.09 8.08 18.65
C LEU A 25 -16.93 9.01 18.24
N HIS A 26 -16.54 9.01 16.96
CA HIS A 26 -15.55 9.92 16.41
C HIS A 26 -16.00 11.38 16.58
N PHE A 27 -17.23 11.71 16.17
CA PHE A 27 -17.78 13.05 16.33
C PHE A 27 -17.78 13.49 17.79
N MET A 28 -18.34 12.67 18.68
CA MET A 28 -18.49 13.01 20.10
C MET A 28 -17.18 13.31 20.79
N ILE A 29 -16.09 12.57 20.51
CA ILE A 29 -14.77 12.85 21.09
C ILE A 29 -14.21 14.14 20.55
N SER A 30 -14.35 14.39 19.25
CA SER A 30 -13.88 15.62 18.63
C SER A 30 -14.65 16.85 19.15
N PHE A 31 -15.96 16.71 19.36
CA PHE A 31 -16.86 17.75 19.89
C PHE A 31 -16.59 18.03 21.37
N LEU A 32 -16.52 17.00 22.22
CA LEU A 32 -16.29 17.13 23.65
C LEU A 32 -14.92 17.70 23.99
N HIS A 33 -13.96 17.52 23.11
CA HIS A 33 -12.59 18.02 23.24
C HIS A 33 -11.94 17.76 24.61
N PRO A 34 -11.96 16.51 25.14
CA PRO A 34 -11.63 16.23 26.53
C PRO A 34 -10.15 16.40 26.88
N PHE A 35 -9.27 16.53 25.90
CA PHE A 35 -7.82 16.66 26.10
C PHE A 35 -7.30 18.03 25.65
N VAL A 36 -6.20 18.46 26.24
CA VAL A 36 -5.53 19.72 25.85
C VAL A 36 -4.97 19.60 24.41
N ASP A 37 -4.46 18.42 24.05
CA ASP A 37 -4.00 18.08 22.68
C ASP A 37 -4.33 16.62 22.35
N GLY A 38 -4.37 16.31 21.07
CA GLY A 38 -4.56 14.96 20.57
C GLY A 38 -6.01 14.51 20.42
N ASN A 39 -7.00 15.39 20.59
CA ASN A 39 -8.43 15.03 20.47
C ASN A 39 -8.75 14.38 19.11
N GLY A 40 -8.26 14.92 18.01
CA GLY A 40 -8.46 14.34 16.69
C GLY A 40 -7.79 12.96 16.51
N ARG A 41 -6.63 12.74 17.12
CA ARG A 41 -5.96 11.43 17.15
C ARG A 41 -6.78 10.43 17.94
N THR A 42 -7.22 10.81 19.13
CA THR A 42 -8.06 9.97 20.01
C THR A 42 -9.39 9.63 19.35
N ALA A 43 -10.06 10.60 18.74
CA ALA A 43 -11.32 10.39 18.05
C ALA A 43 -11.20 9.34 16.94
N ARG A 44 -10.16 9.46 16.10
CA ARG A 44 -9.89 8.46 15.05
C ARG A 44 -9.47 7.11 15.62
N SER A 45 -8.66 7.08 16.68
CA SER A 45 -8.27 5.81 17.34
C SER A 45 -9.49 5.08 17.90
N VAL A 46 -10.43 5.79 18.52
CA VAL A 46 -11.68 5.18 19.02
C VAL A 46 -12.57 4.71 17.88
N PHE A 47 -12.63 5.43 16.77
CA PHE A 47 -13.31 4.99 15.56
C PHE A 47 -12.75 3.65 15.07
N TYR A 48 -11.41 3.55 14.87
CA TYR A 48 -10.75 2.30 14.45
C TYR A 48 -10.96 1.16 15.44
N TRP A 49 -10.78 1.45 16.74
CA TRP A 49 -10.99 0.47 17.79
C TRP A 49 -12.40 -0.11 17.76
N TYR A 50 -13.43 0.75 17.63
CA TYR A 50 -14.81 0.30 17.60
C TYR A 50 -15.12 -0.54 16.37
N MET A 51 -14.64 -0.15 15.20
CA MET A 51 -14.78 -0.90 13.97
C MET A 51 -14.16 -2.30 14.09
N LEU A 52 -12.92 -2.40 14.59
CA LEU A 52 -12.23 -3.67 14.81
C LEU A 52 -12.96 -4.53 15.85
N LYS A 53 -13.43 -3.95 16.97
CA LYS A 53 -14.24 -4.62 17.98
C LYS A 53 -15.50 -5.25 17.40
N LYS A 54 -16.10 -4.64 16.39
CA LYS A 54 -17.32 -5.12 15.70
C LYS A 54 -17.02 -6.01 14.48
N GLY A 55 -15.79 -6.44 14.29
CA GLY A 55 -15.39 -7.41 13.26
C GLY A 55 -15.04 -6.80 11.89
N TYR A 56 -14.98 -5.48 11.76
CA TYR A 56 -14.58 -4.80 10.53
C TYR A 56 -13.05 -4.75 10.40
N TRP A 57 -12.39 -5.91 10.37
CA TRP A 57 -10.93 -6.05 10.37
C TRP A 57 -10.24 -5.30 9.22
N LEU A 58 -10.91 -5.17 8.06
CA LEU A 58 -10.35 -4.46 6.89
C LEU A 58 -10.03 -2.99 7.20
N THR A 59 -10.71 -2.41 8.20
CA THR A 59 -10.50 -1.01 8.61
C THR A 59 -9.05 -0.74 9.03
N GLU A 60 -8.33 -1.73 9.52
CA GLU A 60 -6.91 -1.63 9.89
C GLU A 60 -6.03 -1.19 8.72
N TYR A 61 -6.38 -1.59 7.50
CA TYR A 61 -5.64 -1.29 6.27
C TYR A 61 -6.11 0.00 5.57
N LEU A 62 -7.24 0.57 5.99
CA LEU A 62 -7.79 1.76 5.38
C LEU A 62 -7.14 3.04 5.93
N SER A 63 -6.50 3.80 5.07
CA SER A 63 -5.86 5.07 5.44
C SER A 63 -6.86 6.23 5.57
N ILE A 64 -7.91 6.07 6.41
CA ILE A 64 -8.98 7.06 6.62
C ILE A 64 -8.39 8.41 7.08
N SER A 65 -7.44 8.38 8.01
CA SER A 65 -6.78 9.60 8.50
C SER A 65 -6.07 10.38 7.37
N ARG A 66 -5.49 9.70 6.39
CA ARG A 66 -4.86 10.32 5.24
C ARG A 66 -5.88 11.00 4.32
N VAL A 67 -7.02 10.35 4.09
CA VAL A 67 -8.11 10.92 3.28
C VAL A 67 -8.67 12.17 3.96
N ILE A 68 -8.93 12.12 5.27
CA ILE A 68 -9.37 13.28 6.07
C ILE A 68 -8.35 14.41 5.96
N PHE A 69 -7.05 14.11 6.10
CA PHE A 69 -5.99 15.12 6.02
C PHE A 69 -5.93 15.83 4.66
N LYS A 70 -6.12 15.08 3.57
CA LYS A 70 -6.19 15.65 2.20
C LYS A 70 -7.41 16.56 1.99
N GLY A 71 -8.52 16.26 2.68
CA GLY A 71 -9.79 16.99 2.59
C GLY A 71 -10.14 17.74 3.88
N LYS A 72 -9.16 18.38 4.54
CA LYS A 72 -9.34 19.03 5.84
C LYS A 72 -10.50 20.02 5.86
N ASP A 73 -10.60 20.88 4.85
CA ASP A 73 -11.67 21.86 4.75
C ASP A 73 -13.08 21.22 4.70
N GLN A 74 -13.21 20.08 4.03
CA GLN A 74 -14.49 19.35 3.96
C GLN A 74 -14.83 18.69 5.30
N TYR A 75 -13.81 18.22 6.01
CA TYR A 75 -13.96 17.69 7.37
C TYR A 75 -14.46 18.77 8.34
N GLU A 76 -13.83 19.95 8.30
CA GLU A 76 -14.22 21.10 9.12
C GLU A 76 -15.65 21.58 8.77
N LYS A 77 -16.00 21.65 7.50
CA LYS A 77 -17.37 21.97 7.05
C LYS A 77 -18.40 20.96 7.54
N ALA A 78 -18.08 19.66 7.54
CA ALA A 78 -18.99 18.65 8.03
C ALA A 78 -19.30 18.82 9.53
N PHE A 79 -18.30 19.23 10.33
CA PHE A 79 -18.53 19.64 11.73
C PHE A 79 -19.39 20.89 11.82
N LEU A 80 -19.02 21.95 11.11
CA LEU A 80 -19.73 23.22 11.14
C LEU A 80 -21.21 23.07 10.78
N TYR A 81 -21.53 22.34 9.73
CA TYR A 81 -22.93 22.10 9.34
C TYR A 81 -23.70 21.32 10.39
N THR A 82 -23.08 20.29 11.00
CA THR A 82 -23.67 19.55 12.10
C THR A 82 -23.97 20.45 13.30
N GLU A 83 -23.04 21.37 13.67
CA GLU A 83 -23.22 22.26 14.79
C GLU A 83 -24.28 23.36 14.52
N GLN A 84 -24.39 23.81 13.27
CA GLN A 84 -25.33 24.88 12.87
C GLN A 84 -26.78 24.38 12.67
N ASP A 85 -26.97 23.08 12.47
CA ASP A 85 -28.27 22.46 12.21
C ASP A 85 -28.69 21.55 13.39
N ASP A 86 -28.82 22.12 14.56
CA ASP A 86 -29.27 21.48 15.80
C ASP A 86 -28.60 20.12 16.09
N TYR A 87 -27.30 20.01 15.72
CA TYR A 87 -26.51 18.78 15.83
C TYR A 87 -27.03 17.62 14.98
N ASP A 88 -27.61 17.90 13.79
CA ASP A 88 -27.90 16.84 12.83
C ASP A 88 -26.61 16.16 12.37
N LEU A 89 -26.38 14.95 12.88
CA LEU A 89 -25.23 14.13 12.57
C LEU A 89 -25.20 13.63 11.11
N GLY A 90 -26.28 13.83 10.36
CA GLY A 90 -26.40 13.41 8.96
C GLY A 90 -25.26 13.95 8.08
N TYR A 91 -24.84 15.19 8.29
CA TYR A 91 -23.74 15.82 7.57
C TYR A 91 -22.41 15.11 7.85
N PHE A 92 -22.08 14.92 9.12
CA PHE A 92 -20.84 14.28 9.54
C PHE A 92 -20.79 12.80 9.17
N VAL A 93 -21.91 12.09 9.32
CA VAL A 93 -22.05 10.68 8.90
C VAL A 93 -21.84 10.55 7.39
N THR A 94 -22.54 11.36 6.60
CA THR A 94 -22.41 11.33 5.13
C THR A 94 -21.00 11.61 4.67
N TYR A 95 -20.33 12.60 5.28
CA TYR A 95 -18.93 12.91 4.99
C TYR A 95 -18.02 11.70 5.30
N ASN A 96 -18.13 11.12 6.48
CA ASN A 96 -17.27 10.00 6.88
C ASN A 96 -17.51 8.73 6.04
N LEU A 97 -18.75 8.47 5.61
CA LEU A 97 -19.04 7.37 4.67
C LEU A 97 -18.35 7.59 3.32
N LYS A 98 -18.32 8.83 2.80
CA LYS A 98 -17.56 9.17 1.58
C LYS A 98 -16.07 8.97 1.77
N VAL A 99 -15.51 9.40 2.90
CA VAL A 99 -14.10 9.20 3.26
C VAL A 99 -13.75 7.72 3.34
N MET A 100 -14.60 6.91 4.00
CA MET A 100 -14.40 5.46 4.09
C MET A 100 -14.41 4.80 2.70
N ARG A 101 -15.36 5.18 1.86
CA ARG A 101 -15.43 4.69 0.47
C ARG A 101 -14.17 5.03 -0.29
N GLN A 102 -13.71 6.28 -0.24
CA GLN A 102 -12.48 6.71 -0.91
C GLN A 102 -11.26 5.93 -0.39
N ALA A 103 -11.13 5.75 0.93
CA ALA A 103 -10.04 4.97 1.52
C ALA A 103 -10.08 3.51 1.06
N PHE A 104 -11.27 2.92 0.92
CA PHE A 104 -11.46 1.57 0.41
C PHE A 104 -11.07 1.47 -1.08
N ASP A 105 -11.48 2.42 -1.91
CA ASP A 105 -11.14 2.45 -3.33
C ASP A 105 -9.62 2.63 -3.54
N GLU A 106 -8.96 3.50 -2.75
CA GLU A 106 -7.50 3.64 -2.75
C GLU A 106 -6.80 2.34 -2.36
N PHE A 107 -7.30 1.62 -1.35
CA PHE A 107 -6.76 0.34 -0.92
C PHE A 107 -6.96 -0.76 -1.97
N LYS A 108 -8.15 -0.86 -2.57
CA LYS A 108 -8.43 -1.78 -3.66
C LYS A 108 -7.48 -1.56 -4.85
N ASN A 109 -7.32 -0.31 -5.28
CA ASN A 109 -6.41 0.05 -6.36
C ASN A 109 -4.95 -0.32 -6.03
N TYR A 110 -4.54 -0.18 -4.77
CA TYR A 110 -3.23 -0.62 -4.30
C TYR A 110 -3.07 -2.14 -4.43
N LEU A 111 -4.06 -2.93 -4.00
CA LEU A 111 -4.05 -4.39 -4.10
C LEU A 111 -4.03 -4.86 -5.57
N ASP A 112 -4.86 -4.25 -6.42
CA ASP A 112 -4.92 -4.57 -7.85
C ASP A 112 -3.58 -4.33 -8.54
N ARG A 113 -2.92 -3.20 -8.20
CA ARG A 113 -1.57 -2.92 -8.69
C ARG A 113 -0.57 -3.96 -8.20
N LYS A 114 -0.57 -4.29 -6.92
CA LYS A 114 0.33 -5.29 -6.33
C LYS A 114 0.08 -6.69 -6.89
N SER A 115 -1.17 -7.05 -7.12
CA SER A 115 -1.53 -8.31 -7.76
C SER A 115 -0.96 -8.39 -9.18
N ARG A 116 -1.10 -7.32 -9.98
CA ARG A 116 -0.54 -7.27 -11.35
C ARG A 116 0.99 -7.33 -11.33
N GLU A 117 1.64 -6.60 -10.41
CA GLU A 117 3.09 -6.68 -10.21
C GLU A 117 3.53 -8.12 -9.89
N ASN A 118 2.81 -8.81 -8.99
CA ASN A 118 3.11 -10.19 -8.62
C ASN A 118 2.77 -11.20 -9.74
N SER A 119 1.66 -11.02 -10.44
CA SER A 119 1.29 -11.88 -11.57
C SER A 119 2.33 -11.80 -12.68
N ALA A 120 2.81 -10.60 -13.00
CA ALA A 120 3.91 -10.40 -13.93
C ALA A 120 5.21 -11.09 -13.47
N LEU A 121 5.46 -11.18 -12.15
CA LEU A 121 6.59 -11.92 -11.59
C LEU A 121 6.37 -13.46 -11.70
N MET A 122 5.13 -13.92 -11.52
CA MET A 122 4.77 -15.34 -11.66
C MET A 122 4.85 -15.82 -13.13
N GLU A 123 4.50 -14.98 -14.08
CA GLU A 123 4.61 -15.23 -15.51
C GLU A 123 6.08 -15.45 -15.95
N TYR A 124 7.03 -14.91 -15.17
CA TYR A 124 8.47 -15.11 -15.35
C TYR A 124 9.07 -16.17 -14.41
N ARG A 125 8.27 -17.09 -13.82
CA ARG A 125 8.84 -18.22 -13.10
C ARG A 125 9.55 -19.15 -14.10
N ILE A 126 10.83 -18.90 -14.26
CA ILE A 126 11.71 -19.71 -15.09
C ILE A 126 12.40 -20.73 -14.17
N PRO A 127 12.27 -22.04 -14.42
CA PRO A 127 12.97 -23.05 -13.63
C PRO A 127 14.46 -22.75 -13.55
N GLY A 128 15.06 -22.83 -12.37
CA GLY A 128 16.48 -22.59 -12.16
C GLY A 128 16.91 -21.14 -11.95
N LEU A 129 16.01 -20.15 -12.08
CA LEU A 129 16.30 -18.75 -11.76
C LEU A 129 15.69 -18.31 -10.43
N ASN A 130 16.44 -17.49 -9.68
CA ASN A 130 15.93 -16.89 -8.44
C ASN A 130 15.11 -15.62 -8.74
N GLU A 131 14.37 -15.12 -7.72
CA GLU A 131 13.48 -13.95 -7.87
C GLU A 131 14.19 -12.69 -8.36
N ARG A 132 15.43 -12.44 -7.94
CA ARG A 132 16.21 -11.26 -8.38
C ARG A 132 16.59 -11.36 -9.84
N GLN A 133 17.01 -12.54 -10.29
CA GLN A 133 17.31 -12.83 -11.70
C GLN A 133 16.06 -12.63 -12.57
N VAL A 134 14.91 -13.11 -12.11
CA VAL A 134 13.62 -12.89 -12.78
C VAL A 134 13.28 -11.40 -12.90
N GLN A 135 13.52 -10.61 -11.85
CA GLN A 135 13.30 -9.15 -11.91
C GLN A 135 14.26 -8.46 -12.89
N ILE A 136 15.51 -8.91 -12.99
CA ILE A 136 16.46 -8.40 -14.00
C ILE A 136 15.96 -8.68 -15.41
N LEU A 137 15.48 -9.89 -15.69
CA LEU A 137 14.93 -10.24 -16.99
C LEU A 137 13.71 -9.41 -17.36
N ARG A 138 12.83 -9.13 -16.41
CA ARG A 138 11.71 -8.22 -16.61
C ARG A 138 12.18 -6.82 -17.05
N ILE A 139 13.21 -6.29 -16.40
CA ILE A 139 13.76 -4.98 -16.80
C ILE A 139 14.31 -5.06 -18.22
N CYS A 140 15.00 -6.16 -18.58
CA CYS A 140 15.51 -6.38 -19.93
C CYS A 140 14.40 -6.42 -20.98
N THR A 141 13.25 -6.97 -20.65
CA THR A 141 12.06 -7.02 -21.54
C THR A 141 11.41 -5.66 -21.69
N GLU A 142 11.22 -4.93 -20.55
CA GLU A 142 10.60 -3.60 -20.54
C GLU A 142 11.51 -2.53 -21.17
N LYS A 143 12.82 -2.67 -21.02
CA LYS A 143 13.84 -1.72 -21.49
C LYS A 143 15.03 -2.49 -22.08
N PRO A 144 14.98 -2.87 -23.36
CA PRO A 144 16.02 -3.68 -24.00
C PRO A 144 17.44 -3.07 -23.98
N SER A 145 17.55 -1.76 -23.88
CA SER A 145 18.84 -1.04 -23.82
C SER A 145 19.39 -0.91 -22.41
N SER A 146 18.78 -1.52 -21.41
CA SER A 146 19.25 -1.45 -20.02
C SER A 146 20.61 -2.12 -19.85
N MET A 147 21.48 -1.48 -19.09
CA MET A 147 22.78 -2.01 -18.68
C MET A 147 22.82 -2.05 -17.15
N PHE A 148 23.35 -3.13 -16.60
CA PHE A 148 23.43 -3.36 -15.16
C PHE A 148 24.87 -3.44 -14.69
N THR A 149 25.12 -3.00 -13.47
CA THR A 149 26.38 -3.25 -12.77
C THR A 149 26.11 -3.99 -11.46
N SER A 150 27.11 -4.74 -10.97
CA SER A 150 26.95 -5.44 -9.69
C SER A 150 26.66 -4.48 -8.52
N ARG A 151 27.19 -3.24 -8.55
CA ARG A 151 26.91 -2.22 -7.52
C ARG A 151 25.49 -1.67 -7.59
N GLU A 152 24.97 -1.47 -8.79
CA GLU A 152 23.58 -1.05 -8.97
C GLU A 152 22.62 -2.12 -8.45
N MET A 153 22.88 -3.40 -8.75
CA MET A 153 22.05 -4.51 -8.29
C MET A 153 22.20 -4.78 -6.78
N GLU A 154 23.37 -4.55 -6.20
CA GLU A 154 23.58 -4.52 -4.75
C GLU A 154 22.63 -3.56 -4.07
N THR A 155 22.60 -2.31 -4.53
CA THR A 155 21.73 -1.26 -3.98
C THR A 155 20.25 -1.57 -4.22
N ARG A 156 19.91 -2.01 -5.43
CA ARG A 156 18.51 -2.28 -5.83
C ARG A 156 17.87 -3.41 -5.05
N PHE A 157 18.63 -4.48 -4.81
CA PHE A 157 18.11 -5.69 -4.15
C PHE A 157 18.51 -5.80 -2.68
N ASN A 158 19.27 -4.84 -2.17
CA ASN A 158 19.79 -4.82 -0.80
C ASN A 158 20.53 -6.13 -0.45
N VAL A 159 21.46 -6.55 -1.31
CA VAL A 159 22.28 -7.76 -1.16
C VAL A 159 23.77 -7.40 -1.23
N SER A 160 24.67 -8.35 -0.96
CA SER A 160 26.11 -8.11 -1.13
C SER A 160 26.49 -7.98 -2.62
N VAL A 161 27.56 -7.22 -2.92
CA VAL A 161 28.14 -7.13 -4.29
C VAL A 161 28.44 -8.52 -4.87
N LYS A 162 28.89 -9.44 -4.01
CA LYS A 162 29.19 -10.83 -4.41
C LYS A 162 27.93 -11.54 -4.88
N THR A 163 26.83 -11.40 -4.13
CA THR A 163 25.53 -11.99 -4.48
C THR A 163 24.98 -11.39 -5.76
N ALA A 164 24.99 -10.06 -5.87
CA ALA A 164 24.54 -9.35 -7.08
C ALA A 164 25.34 -9.76 -8.32
N ARG A 165 26.66 -9.94 -8.17
CA ARG A 165 27.53 -10.44 -9.24
C ARG A 165 27.18 -11.87 -9.64
N SER A 166 27.00 -12.75 -8.67
CA SER A 166 26.61 -14.15 -8.93
C SER A 166 25.28 -14.26 -9.66
N ASP A 167 24.28 -13.43 -9.29
CA ASP A 167 22.98 -13.39 -9.99
C ASP A 167 23.15 -12.95 -11.46
N LEU A 168 23.99 -11.94 -11.74
CA LEU A 168 24.25 -11.46 -13.10
C LEU A 168 25.05 -12.48 -13.91
N GLU A 169 26.08 -13.09 -13.33
CA GLU A 169 26.90 -14.13 -13.99
C GLU A 169 26.05 -15.38 -14.32
N GLY A 170 25.14 -15.79 -13.42
CA GLY A 170 24.20 -16.88 -13.71
C GLY A 170 23.28 -16.58 -14.90
N LEU A 171 22.86 -15.33 -15.10
CA LEU A 171 22.12 -14.94 -16.30
C LEU A 171 22.98 -14.90 -17.57
N VAL A 172 24.28 -14.63 -17.45
CA VAL A 172 25.22 -14.73 -18.57
C VAL A 172 25.44 -16.20 -18.94
N GLU A 173 25.61 -17.09 -17.98
CA GLU A 173 25.73 -18.54 -18.20
C GLU A 173 24.48 -19.14 -18.86
N ALA A 174 23.30 -18.62 -18.50
CA ALA A 174 22.04 -18.96 -19.15
C ALA A 174 21.89 -18.38 -20.58
N GLY A 175 22.81 -17.55 -21.04
CA GLY A 175 22.78 -16.90 -22.35
C GLY A 175 21.77 -15.75 -22.47
N LEU A 176 21.21 -15.28 -21.33
CA LEU A 176 20.21 -14.21 -21.28
C LEU A 176 20.85 -12.82 -21.21
N LEU A 177 22.04 -12.71 -20.62
CA LEU A 177 22.84 -11.49 -20.59
C LEU A 177 24.19 -11.70 -21.27
N GLU A 178 24.81 -10.62 -21.68
CA GLU A 178 26.22 -10.56 -22.14
C GLU A 178 26.99 -9.53 -21.32
N THR A 179 28.30 -9.76 -21.18
CA THR A 179 29.18 -8.83 -20.48
C THR A 179 29.67 -7.76 -21.43
N VAL A 180 29.51 -6.49 -21.04
CA VAL A 180 29.97 -5.33 -21.79
C VAL A 180 31.04 -4.59 -20.98
N PRO A 181 32.24 -4.32 -21.51
CA PRO A 181 33.22 -3.54 -20.80
C PRO A 181 32.78 -2.06 -20.71
N ILE A 182 32.64 -1.53 -19.50
CA ILE A 182 32.35 -0.11 -19.28
C ILE A 182 33.67 0.68 -19.26
N ASN A 183 34.67 0.10 -18.58
CA ASN A 183 36.05 0.63 -18.55
C ASN A 183 37.04 -0.50 -18.20
N ARG A 184 38.36 -0.18 -18.06
CA ARG A 184 39.41 -1.18 -17.76
C ARG A 184 39.16 -2.00 -16.47
N ARG A 185 38.31 -1.54 -15.55
CA ARG A 185 38.08 -2.18 -14.24
C ARG A 185 36.64 -2.57 -13.99
N LEU A 186 35.67 -2.03 -14.75
CA LEU A 186 34.25 -2.20 -14.52
C LEU A 186 33.61 -2.93 -15.70
N LYS A 187 32.91 -4.03 -15.37
CA LYS A 187 32.07 -4.78 -16.31
C LYS A 187 30.62 -4.37 -16.12
N GLY A 188 29.91 -4.17 -17.22
CA GLY A 188 28.47 -4.07 -17.29
C GLY A 188 27.88 -5.37 -17.82
N TYR A 189 26.58 -5.52 -17.62
CA TYR A 189 25.81 -6.63 -18.11
C TYR A 189 24.63 -6.05 -18.91
N ALA A 190 24.48 -6.48 -20.14
CA ALA A 190 23.43 -6.03 -21.03
C ALA A 190 22.66 -7.24 -21.55
N ARG A 191 21.50 -7.02 -22.11
CA ARG A 191 20.70 -8.03 -22.78
C ARG A 191 21.51 -8.67 -23.91
N SER A 192 21.53 -10.02 -23.99
CA SER A 192 22.19 -10.74 -25.07
C SER A 192 21.44 -10.55 -26.40
N ARG A 193 22.12 -10.75 -27.51
CA ARG A 193 21.50 -10.66 -28.86
C ARG A 193 20.40 -11.70 -29.06
N ASP A 194 20.58 -12.90 -28.48
CA ASP A 194 19.66 -14.02 -28.63
C ASP A 194 18.67 -14.14 -27.45
N PHE A 195 18.50 -13.04 -26.69
CA PHE A 195 17.69 -13.00 -25.47
C PHE A 195 16.28 -13.60 -25.63
N GLU A 196 15.52 -13.19 -26.66
CA GLU A 196 14.14 -13.66 -26.84
C GLU A 196 14.12 -15.18 -27.12
N THR A 197 14.96 -15.65 -28.02
CA THR A 197 15.06 -17.07 -28.37
C THR A 197 15.42 -17.91 -27.14
N ARG A 198 16.42 -17.46 -26.38
CA ARG A 198 16.83 -18.14 -25.15
C ARG A 198 15.77 -18.11 -24.06
N LEU A 199 15.07 -17.00 -23.92
CA LEU A 199 13.99 -16.88 -22.97
C LEU A 199 12.82 -17.83 -23.27
N GLU A 200 12.48 -17.98 -24.57
CA GLU A 200 11.46 -18.94 -25.03
C GLU A 200 11.89 -20.39 -24.81
N GLU A 201 13.13 -20.75 -25.13
CA GLU A 201 13.69 -22.08 -24.91
C GLU A 201 13.61 -22.52 -23.43
N ILE A 202 13.98 -21.59 -22.51
CA ILE A 202 13.99 -21.86 -21.06
C ILE A 202 12.55 -21.92 -20.51
N ARG A 203 11.61 -21.19 -21.10
CA ARG A 203 10.17 -21.23 -20.73
C ARG A 203 9.46 -22.47 -21.26
N GLY A 204 9.91 -23.01 -22.36
CA GLY A 204 9.27 -24.19 -23.03
C GLY A 204 9.68 -25.53 -22.45
N ASN A 205 10.65 -25.60 -21.57
CA ASN A 205 11.08 -26.78 -20.81
C ASN A 205 10.53 -26.72 -19.37
#